data_dcbda4d7a0792c58eb6079fa5ca4ac74
#
_entry.id   dcbda4d7a0792c58eb6079fa5ca4ac74
#
_cell.length_a   1.000
_cell.length_b   1.000
_cell.length_c   1.000
_cell.angle_alpha   90.00
_cell.angle_beta   90.00
_cell.angle_gamma   90.00
#
_symmetry.space_group_name_H-M   'P 1'
#
loop_
_entity.id
_entity.type
_entity.pdbx_description
1 polymer ?
#
loop_
_entity_poly.entity_id
_entity_poly.type
_entity_poly.pdbx_seq_one_letter_code
_entity_poly.pdbx_strand_id
1 'polypeptide(L)'
;MTRQELTAYIESILPADREAMDAARRRQAELAKPPGSLGALEDMSIRLAGIRRTPRPRIDRCRVTVLAADNGVVAEGVSCAPQSVTVQQAVNMTRHKTGMSALAAYFGDEVQVVDVGICVPVSCPQVLDRKVRFSTGDIAAEPAMTEQEALRALSVGLDLAHMAKAEGIDAVGVGEMGIGNTTTSAAVLAALTGASVEEVAGRGGGLTDRGFATKKRVLRQALALHHPDPGDPVAVLAAVGGLDLAAMTGLFLGCAHEGLAAAVDGYISIVAALCAVRLCPRVQDYLFLSHASYEIGYRLAARELGLEPCLLLGMRLGEGSGCPLLFRILQGACAVLDGMATFPEAAIADEYLTPIRQGDAFTVDKS
;
A
#
# COMPACT_ATOMS: atom_id res chain seq x y z
N MET A 1 -5.96 -21.56 0.76
CA MET A 1 -7.09 -20.93 0.04
C MET A 1 -7.10 -21.39 -1.40
N THR A 2 -8.27 -21.61 -1.96
CA THR A 2 -8.53 -21.93 -3.38
C THR A 2 -8.99 -20.66 -4.13
N ARG A 3 -9.02 -20.70 -5.47
CA ARG A 3 -9.58 -19.61 -6.29
C ARG A 3 -11.05 -19.32 -5.95
N GLN A 4 -11.84 -20.36 -5.71
CA GLN A 4 -13.25 -20.20 -5.35
C GLN A 4 -13.43 -19.50 -4.00
N GLU A 5 -12.62 -19.88 -3.01
CA GLU A 5 -12.62 -19.21 -1.70
C GLU A 5 -12.18 -17.74 -1.81
N LEU A 6 -11.16 -17.43 -2.64
CA LEU A 6 -10.75 -16.05 -2.90
C LEU A 6 -11.88 -15.25 -3.56
N THR A 7 -12.56 -15.80 -4.56
CA THR A 7 -13.69 -15.16 -5.22
C THR A 7 -14.81 -14.83 -4.22
N ALA A 8 -15.21 -15.82 -3.40
CA ALA A 8 -16.22 -15.61 -2.36
C ALA A 8 -15.81 -14.53 -1.34
N TYR A 9 -14.52 -14.51 -0.96
CA TYR A 9 -13.99 -13.48 -0.08
C TYR A 9 -14.07 -12.08 -0.72
N ILE A 10 -13.66 -11.94 -1.97
CA ILE A 10 -13.72 -10.68 -2.73
C ILE A 10 -15.16 -10.19 -2.86
N GLU A 11 -16.11 -11.07 -3.13
CA GLU A 11 -17.53 -10.71 -3.24
C GLU A 11 -18.11 -10.16 -1.94
N SER A 12 -17.60 -10.58 -0.80
CA SER A 12 -18.03 -10.12 0.53
C SER A 12 -17.47 -8.74 0.93
N ILE A 13 -16.45 -8.20 0.23
CA ILE A 13 -15.92 -6.87 0.48
C ILE A 13 -16.99 -5.82 0.15
N LEU A 14 -17.37 -5.02 1.12
CA LEU A 14 -18.35 -3.94 0.94
C LEU A 14 -17.66 -2.65 0.42
N PRO A 15 -18.37 -1.79 -0.32
CA PRO A 15 -17.89 -0.45 -0.62
C PRO A 15 -17.87 0.41 0.66
N ALA A 16 -17.13 1.52 0.63
CA ALA A 16 -17.21 2.54 1.68
C ALA A 16 -18.65 3.05 1.85
N ASP A 17 -19.04 3.33 3.08
CA ASP A 17 -20.41 3.73 3.42
C ASP A 17 -20.70 5.16 2.95
N ARG A 18 -21.57 5.29 1.93
CA ARG A 18 -21.92 6.57 1.33
C ARG A 18 -22.70 7.48 2.28
N GLU A 19 -23.53 6.91 3.14
CA GLU A 19 -24.35 7.67 4.09
C GLU A 19 -23.47 8.37 5.13
N ALA A 20 -22.49 7.64 5.69
CA ALA A 20 -21.49 8.20 6.58
C ALA A 20 -20.62 9.27 5.88
N MET A 21 -20.22 9.02 4.62
CA MET A 21 -19.45 10.00 3.82
C MET A 21 -20.28 11.29 3.58
N ASP A 22 -21.56 11.18 3.26
CA ASP A 22 -22.40 12.35 3.02
C ASP A 22 -22.65 13.12 4.31
N ALA A 23 -22.79 12.44 5.44
CA ALA A 23 -22.89 13.10 6.75
C ALA A 23 -21.61 13.83 7.12
N ALA A 24 -20.43 13.21 6.88
CA ALA A 24 -19.13 13.86 7.08
C ALA A 24 -18.95 15.06 6.14
N ARG A 25 -19.38 14.96 4.88
CA ARG A 25 -19.33 16.07 3.91
C ARG A 25 -20.19 17.24 4.35
N ARG A 26 -21.41 17.00 4.85
CA ARG A 26 -22.27 18.06 5.43
C ARG A 26 -21.58 18.75 6.59
N ARG A 27 -20.98 17.96 7.52
CA ARG A 27 -20.22 18.54 8.64
C ARG A 27 -19.03 19.38 8.18
N GLN A 28 -18.25 18.92 7.18
CA GLN A 28 -17.14 19.70 6.62
C GLN A 28 -17.61 21.07 6.07
N ALA A 29 -18.78 21.11 5.48
CA ALA A 29 -19.37 22.35 4.95
C ALA A 29 -19.87 23.32 6.05
N GLU A 30 -20.16 22.82 7.25
CA GLU A 30 -20.60 23.61 8.41
C GLU A 30 -19.44 24.19 9.24
N LEU A 31 -18.21 23.65 9.08
CA LEU A 31 -17.03 24.09 9.84
C LEU A 31 -16.66 25.54 9.49
N ALA A 32 -16.23 26.31 10.51
CA ALA A 32 -15.91 27.74 10.40
C ALA A 32 -14.63 27.98 9.59
N LYS A 33 -14.66 27.67 8.30
CA LYS A 33 -13.57 27.80 7.34
C LYS A 33 -14.09 28.07 5.93
N PRO A 34 -13.28 28.63 5.01
CA PRO A 34 -13.64 28.69 3.61
C PRO A 34 -13.84 27.27 3.03
N PRO A 35 -14.82 27.04 2.15
CA PRO A 35 -15.06 25.74 1.53
C PRO A 35 -13.81 25.20 0.83
N GLY A 36 -13.46 23.92 1.07
CA GLY A 36 -12.31 23.27 0.45
C GLY A 36 -10.93 23.74 0.90
N SER A 37 -10.84 24.65 1.89
CA SER A 37 -9.58 25.30 2.27
C SER A 37 -8.55 24.37 2.91
N LEU A 38 -8.95 23.20 3.39
CA LEU A 38 -8.04 22.16 3.90
C LEU A 38 -7.70 21.08 2.85
N GLY A 39 -8.23 21.22 1.63
CA GLY A 39 -7.88 20.38 0.49
C GLY A 39 -8.00 18.88 0.80
N ALA A 40 -6.94 18.12 0.56
CA ALA A 40 -6.93 16.67 0.72
C ALA A 40 -7.30 16.17 2.13
N LEU A 41 -7.11 16.96 3.18
CA LEU A 41 -7.52 16.58 4.55
C LEU A 41 -9.04 16.43 4.66
N GLU A 42 -9.82 17.28 3.95
CA GLU A 42 -11.27 17.15 3.91
C GLU A 42 -11.70 15.85 3.25
N ASP A 43 -11.13 15.54 2.07
CA ASP A 43 -11.42 14.31 1.33
C ASP A 43 -11.01 13.06 2.13
N MET A 44 -9.85 13.09 2.79
CA MET A 44 -9.40 12.00 3.65
C MET A 44 -10.37 11.74 4.81
N SER A 45 -10.83 12.79 5.49
CA SER A 45 -11.78 12.64 6.59
C SER A 45 -13.12 12.08 6.15
N ILE A 46 -13.61 12.49 4.97
CA ILE A 46 -14.85 11.98 4.37
C ILE A 46 -14.70 10.50 3.98
N ARG A 47 -13.58 10.13 3.35
CA ARG A 47 -13.31 8.72 3.00
C ARG A 47 -13.19 7.86 4.26
N LEU A 48 -12.49 8.34 5.30
CA LEU A 48 -12.40 7.65 6.58
C LEU A 48 -13.77 7.46 7.24
N ALA A 49 -14.69 8.44 7.11
CA ALA A 49 -16.06 8.28 7.58
C ALA A 49 -16.76 7.10 6.89
N GLY A 50 -16.58 6.95 5.58
CA GLY A 50 -17.12 5.80 4.83
C GLY A 50 -16.51 4.47 5.24
N ILE A 51 -15.19 4.41 5.42
CA ILE A 51 -14.46 3.21 5.85
C ILE A 51 -14.89 2.78 7.25
N ARG A 52 -14.99 3.73 8.19
CA ARG A 52 -15.34 3.49 9.60
C ARG A 52 -16.86 3.45 9.84
N ARG A 53 -17.67 3.69 8.81
CA ARG A 53 -19.15 3.69 8.88
C ARG A 53 -19.69 4.61 9.98
N THR A 54 -19.07 5.78 10.14
CA THR A 54 -19.45 6.81 11.11
C THR A 54 -19.10 8.20 10.58
N PRO A 55 -19.96 9.21 10.79
CA PRO A 55 -19.69 10.57 10.32
C PRO A 55 -18.53 11.28 11.06
N ARG A 56 -18.08 10.74 12.18
CA ARG A 56 -16.93 11.23 12.97
C ARG A 56 -15.94 10.11 13.20
N PRO A 57 -15.13 9.75 12.19
CA PRO A 57 -14.16 8.66 12.30
C PRO A 57 -13.01 9.04 13.23
N ARG A 58 -12.40 8.02 13.85
CA ARG A 58 -11.17 8.14 14.64
C ARG A 58 -10.17 7.11 14.14
N ILE A 59 -8.90 7.50 14.18
CA ILE A 59 -7.75 6.65 13.90
C ILE A 59 -6.81 6.78 15.11
N ASP A 60 -6.95 5.88 16.06
CA ASP A 60 -6.19 5.94 17.31
C ASP A 60 -4.99 4.97 17.28
N ARG A 61 -5.18 3.74 16.82
CA ARG A 61 -4.14 2.71 16.77
C ARG A 61 -3.74 2.37 15.35
N CYS A 62 -2.45 2.53 15.06
CA CYS A 62 -1.88 2.28 13.75
C CYS A 62 -0.79 1.21 13.82
N ARG A 63 -0.70 0.38 12.78
CA ARG A 63 0.33 -0.66 12.66
C ARG A 63 0.95 -0.65 11.28
N VAL A 64 2.29 -0.71 11.20
CA VAL A 64 2.97 -1.05 9.96
C VAL A 64 3.25 -2.56 9.95
N THR A 65 2.66 -3.27 9.01
CA THR A 65 2.89 -4.71 8.78
C THR A 65 3.85 -4.87 7.60
N VAL A 66 5.00 -5.47 7.86
CA VAL A 66 6.08 -5.68 6.88
C VAL A 66 6.09 -7.14 6.45
N LEU A 67 5.87 -7.39 5.16
CA LEU A 67 5.94 -8.72 4.54
C LEU A 67 7.36 -8.94 4.04
N ALA A 68 8.07 -9.91 4.61
CA ALA A 68 9.48 -10.18 4.27
C ALA A 68 9.61 -11.46 3.43
N ALA A 69 10.25 -11.34 2.24
CA ALA A 69 10.53 -12.48 1.36
C ALA A 69 11.73 -12.19 0.46
N ASP A 70 12.48 -13.22 0.14
CA ASP A 70 13.55 -13.17 -0.87
C ASP A 70 13.01 -13.51 -2.27
N ASN A 71 13.69 -12.99 -3.28
CA ASN A 71 13.34 -13.15 -4.69
C ASN A 71 14.47 -13.83 -5.45
N GLY A 72 14.20 -14.97 -6.09
CA GLY A 72 15.18 -15.80 -6.81
C GLY A 72 15.87 -15.06 -7.96
N VAL A 73 15.21 -14.07 -8.56
CA VAL A 73 15.75 -13.23 -9.62
C VAL A 73 17.06 -12.49 -9.25
N VAL A 74 17.40 -12.44 -7.97
CA VAL A 74 18.70 -11.88 -7.50
C VAL A 74 19.89 -12.63 -8.11
N ALA A 75 19.73 -13.92 -8.43
CA ALA A 75 20.75 -14.73 -9.12
C ALA A 75 21.20 -14.09 -10.45
N GLU A 76 20.36 -13.32 -11.10
CA GLU A 76 20.62 -12.61 -12.36
C GLU A 76 21.45 -11.31 -12.19
N GLY A 77 21.86 -10.95 -10.97
CA GLY A 77 22.63 -9.74 -10.70
C GLY A 77 21.83 -8.43 -10.81
N VAL A 78 20.55 -8.48 -10.50
CA VAL A 78 19.60 -7.34 -10.56
C VAL A 78 19.52 -6.56 -9.25
N SER A 79 20.34 -6.88 -8.26
CA SER A 79 20.43 -6.18 -6.97
C SER A 79 21.87 -5.81 -6.64
N CYS A 80 22.07 -4.68 -5.96
CA CYS A 80 23.37 -4.29 -5.42
C CYS A 80 23.63 -4.90 -4.02
N ALA A 81 22.60 -5.37 -3.33
CA ALA A 81 22.71 -5.97 -2.01
C ALA A 81 22.53 -7.50 -2.09
N PRO A 82 23.24 -8.26 -1.23
CA PRO A 82 23.03 -9.71 -1.12
C PRO A 82 21.73 -10.03 -0.39
N GLN A 83 21.15 -11.21 -0.63
CA GLN A 83 19.91 -11.66 0.02
C GLN A 83 19.99 -11.74 1.55
N SER A 84 21.19 -11.91 2.12
CA SER A 84 21.39 -11.87 3.58
C SER A 84 20.89 -10.58 4.24
N VAL A 85 20.78 -9.49 3.48
CA VAL A 85 20.24 -8.22 3.98
C VAL A 85 18.75 -8.35 4.33
N THR A 86 17.96 -9.18 3.64
CA THR A 86 16.56 -9.39 3.91
C THR A 86 16.31 -9.83 5.35
N VAL A 87 16.95 -10.93 5.78
CA VAL A 87 16.78 -11.45 7.15
C VAL A 87 17.35 -10.48 8.19
N GLN A 88 18.48 -9.82 7.89
CA GLN A 88 19.09 -8.85 8.80
C GLN A 88 18.17 -7.66 9.06
N GLN A 89 17.58 -7.09 8.01
CA GLN A 89 16.66 -5.96 8.13
C GLN A 89 15.32 -6.38 8.76
N ALA A 90 14.77 -7.55 8.43
CA ALA A 90 13.60 -8.08 9.11
C ALA A 90 13.80 -8.14 10.64
N VAL A 91 14.94 -8.63 11.10
CA VAL A 91 15.28 -8.64 12.53
C VAL A 91 15.53 -7.23 13.09
N ASN A 92 16.20 -6.34 12.34
CA ASN A 92 16.44 -4.96 12.76
C ASN A 92 15.13 -4.15 12.91
N MET A 93 14.14 -4.41 12.07
CA MET A 93 12.81 -3.77 12.16
C MET A 93 12.13 -4.08 13.50
N THR A 94 12.21 -5.32 13.99
CA THR A 94 11.63 -5.69 15.30
C THR A 94 12.33 -5.00 16.48
N ARG A 95 13.52 -4.43 16.25
CA ARG A 95 14.34 -3.71 17.25
C ARG A 95 14.29 -2.20 17.07
N HIS A 96 13.41 -1.69 16.21
CA HIS A 96 13.33 -0.26 15.86
C HIS A 96 14.63 0.35 15.33
N LYS A 97 15.41 -0.41 14.53
CA LYS A 97 16.72 -0.01 14.02
C LYS A 97 16.75 0.21 12.51
N THR A 98 15.59 0.31 11.85
CA THR A 98 15.50 0.68 10.44
C THR A 98 14.76 2.02 10.30
N GLY A 99 14.76 2.60 9.09
CA GLY A 99 14.13 3.90 8.86
C GLY A 99 12.66 3.91 9.22
N MET A 100 11.89 2.94 8.72
CA MET A 100 10.48 2.79 9.03
C MET A 100 10.25 2.55 10.52
N SER A 101 10.93 1.58 11.11
CA SER A 101 10.67 1.19 12.49
C SER A 101 11.09 2.24 13.53
N ALA A 102 12.08 3.08 13.21
CA ALA A 102 12.45 4.24 14.01
C ALA A 102 11.36 5.32 13.99
N LEU A 103 10.77 5.60 12.81
CA LEU A 103 9.62 6.51 12.68
C LEU A 103 8.41 5.98 13.43
N ALA A 104 8.08 4.70 13.26
CA ALA A 104 6.96 4.06 13.97
C ALA A 104 7.14 4.15 15.48
N ALA A 105 8.33 3.82 16.01
CA ALA A 105 8.63 3.94 17.44
C ALA A 105 8.50 5.37 17.97
N TYR A 106 8.97 6.35 17.20
CA TYR A 106 8.85 7.78 17.57
C TYR A 106 7.39 8.23 17.71
N PHE A 107 6.53 7.75 16.82
CA PHE A 107 5.11 8.09 16.82
C PHE A 107 4.24 7.17 17.68
N GLY A 108 4.79 6.08 18.22
CA GLY A 108 4.05 5.09 19.01
C GLY A 108 3.20 4.14 18.17
N ASP A 109 3.52 4.01 16.88
CA ASP A 109 2.86 3.03 16.00
C ASP A 109 3.44 1.62 16.20
N GLU A 110 2.60 0.62 16.05
CA GLU A 110 3.03 -0.79 16.14
C GLU A 110 3.79 -1.22 14.88
N VAL A 111 4.78 -2.08 15.04
CA VAL A 111 5.51 -2.73 13.94
C VAL A 111 5.34 -4.23 14.04
N GLN A 112 4.81 -4.84 12.97
CA GLN A 112 4.69 -6.28 12.83
C GLN A 112 5.51 -6.73 11.63
N VAL A 113 6.48 -7.62 11.84
CA VAL A 113 7.33 -8.19 10.78
C VAL A 113 6.95 -9.63 10.55
N VAL A 114 6.67 -10.00 9.32
CA VAL A 114 6.14 -11.31 8.94
C VAL A 114 7.04 -11.94 7.87
N ASP A 115 7.59 -13.10 8.18
CA ASP A 115 8.33 -13.90 7.22
C ASP A 115 7.35 -14.71 6.36
N VAL A 116 7.24 -14.36 5.08
CA VAL A 116 6.43 -15.08 4.10
C VAL A 116 7.29 -15.84 3.09
N GLY A 117 8.60 -15.59 3.08
CA GLY A 117 9.46 -16.23 2.10
C GLY A 117 10.96 -15.89 2.18
N ILE A 118 11.49 -15.59 3.35
CA ILE A 118 12.95 -15.39 3.52
C ILE A 118 13.68 -16.71 3.21
N CYS A 119 14.77 -16.65 2.46
CA CYS A 119 15.47 -17.81 1.92
C CYS A 119 16.24 -18.66 2.96
N VAL A 120 16.27 -18.20 4.21
CA VAL A 120 16.89 -18.89 5.36
C VAL A 120 15.92 -19.00 6.53
N PRO A 121 16.12 -19.93 7.48
CA PRO A 121 15.37 -19.94 8.73
C PRO A 121 15.63 -18.66 9.54
N VAL A 122 14.58 -18.07 10.11
CA VAL A 122 14.68 -16.84 10.91
C VAL A 122 14.63 -17.21 12.40
N SER A 123 15.75 -17.01 13.11
CA SER A 123 15.87 -17.30 14.54
C SER A 123 15.55 -16.04 15.38
N CYS A 124 14.42 -15.39 15.12
CA CYS A 124 13.95 -14.21 15.86
C CYS A 124 12.46 -14.37 16.19
N PRO A 125 12.09 -14.61 17.46
CA PRO A 125 10.68 -14.86 17.84
C PRO A 125 9.73 -13.68 17.57
N GLN A 126 10.26 -12.45 17.40
CA GLN A 126 9.50 -11.26 17.08
C GLN A 126 9.15 -11.16 15.58
N VAL A 127 9.79 -11.95 14.74
CA VAL A 127 9.39 -12.12 13.33
C VAL A 127 8.35 -13.22 13.25
N LEU A 128 7.13 -12.87 12.88
CA LEU A 128 6.02 -13.81 12.77
C LEU A 128 6.26 -14.77 11.60
N ASP A 129 6.39 -16.06 11.88
CA ASP A 129 6.55 -17.08 10.83
C ASP A 129 5.20 -17.38 10.17
N ARG A 130 5.12 -17.02 8.89
CA ARG A 130 4.04 -17.33 7.95
C ARG A 130 4.62 -17.79 6.62
N LYS A 131 5.81 -18.39 6.65
CA LYS A 131 6.57 -18.81 5.47
C LYS A 131 5.77 -19.73 4.57
N VAL A 132 5.61 -19.31 3.31
CA VAL A 132 4.98 -20.11 2.24
C VAL A 132 6.02 -21.06 1.62
N ARG A 133 7.20 -20.52 1.31
CA ARG A 133 8.38 -21.25 0.84
C ARG A 133 9.65 -20.44 1.10
N PHE A 134 10.82 -21.04 0.90
CA PHE A 134 12.10 -20.35 0.96
C PHE A 134 12.39 -19.69 -0.40
N SER A 135 12.28 -18.36 -0.49
CA SER A 135 12.44 -17.56 -1.71
C SER A 135 11.47 -17.92 -2.86
N THR A 136 11.35 -17.07 -3.85
CA THR A 136 10.74 -17.40 -5.14
C THR A 136 11.71 -18.14 -6.05
N GLY A 137 11.21 -18.71 -7.17
CA GLY A 137 12.01 -19.08 -8.32
C GLY A 137 12.62 -17.84 -9.00
N ASP A 138 13.58 -18.08 -9.89
CA ASP A 138 14.13 -17.05 -10.77
C ASP A 138 13.20 -16.82 -11.96
N ILE A 139 12.55 -15.69 -12.01
CA ILE A 139 11.57 -15.35 -13.07
C ILE A 139 12.18 -15.28 -14.47
N ALA A 140 13.51 -15.22 -14.59
CA ALA A 140 14.17 -15.29 -15.89
C ALA A 140 14.26 -16.73 -16.44
N ALA A 141 14.05 -17.75 -15.59
CA ALA A 141 14.21 -19.16 -15.95
C ALA A 141 12.95 -20.02 -15.67
N GLU A 142 12.20 -19.68 -14.62
CA GLU A 142 11.02 -20.41 -14.15
C GLU A 142 10.00 -19.46 -13.52
N PRO A 143 8.74 -19.88 -13.30
CA PRO A 143 7.77 -19.07 -12.58
C PRO A 143 8.26 -18.71 -11.17
N ALA A 144 7.89 -17.52 -10.67
CA ALA A 144 8.22 -17.09 -9.32
C ALA A 144 7.75 -18.10 -8.28
N MET A 145 6.54 -18.62 -8.45
CA MET A 145 5.90 -19.58 -7.55
C MET A 145 4.75 -20.31 -8.28
N THR A 146 4.25 -21.38 -7.69
CA THR A 146 3.02 -22.01 -8.15
C THR A 146 1.81 -21.13 -7.79
N GLU A 147 0.70 -21.28 -8.52
CA GLU A 147 -0.55 -20.60 -8.20
C GLU A 147 -1.01 -20.89 -6.76
N GLN A 148 -0.85 -22.13 -6.31
CA GLN A 148 -1.22 -22.51 -4.94
C GLN A 148 -0.37 -21.78 -3.88
N GLU A 149 0.91 -21.54 -4.16
CA GLU A 149 1.79 -20.75 -3.28
C GLU A 149 1.38 -19.27 -3.30
N ALA A 150 1.02 -18.70 -4.46
CA ALA A 150 0.49 -17.34 -4.56
C ALA A 150 -0.81 -17.18 -3.75
N LEU A 151 -1.74 -18.10 -3.88
CA LEU A 151 -2.98 -18.13 -3.09
C LEU A 151 -2.73 -18.30 -1.59
N ARG A 152 -1.73 -19.08 -1.18
CA ARG A 152 -1.32 -19.18 0.23
C ARG A 152 -0.73 -17.87 0.74
N ALA A 153 0.11 -17.21 -0.03
CA ALA A 153 0.67 -15.91 0.34
C ALA A 153 -0.43 -14.83 0.46
N LEU A 154 -1.38 -14.79 -0.48
CA LEU A 154 -2.58 -13.95 -0.38
C LEU A 154 -3.34 -14.22 0.94
N SER A 155 -3.58 -15.51 1.27
CA SER A 155 -4.27 -15.90 2.50
C SER A 155 -3.57 -15.39 3.75
N VAL A 156 -2.24 -15.38 3.79
CA VAL A 156 -1.47 -14.79 4.90
C VAL A 156 -1.85 -13.31 5.07
N GLY A 157 -1.92 -12.55 3.98
CA GLY A 157 -2.31 -11.15 4.05
C GLY A 157 -3.73 -10.93 4.59
N LEU A 158 -4.70 -11.75 4.15
CA LEU A 158 -6.07 -11.72 4.66
C LEU A 158 -6.11 -11.98 6.18
N ASP A 159 -5.40 -13.01 6.64
CA ASP A 159 -5.33 -13.37 8.06
C ASP A 159 -4.71 -12.24 8.90
N LEU A 160 -3.68 -11.55 8.39
CA LEU A 160 -3.04 -10.43 9.08
C LEU A 160 -3.97 -9.22 9.22
N ALA A 161 -4.82 -8.94 8.24
CA ALA A 161 -5.84 -7.90 8.35
C ALA A 161 -6.90 -8.26 9.39
N HIS A 162 -7.36 -9.52 9.39
CA HIS A 162 -8.30 -10.01 10.40
C HIS A 162 -7.71 -9.92 11.81
N MET A 163 -6.45 -10.32 12.00
CA MET A 163 -5.74 -10.16 13.28
C MET A 163 -5.66 -8.69 13.69
N ALA A 164 -5.28 -7.78 12.78
CA ALA A 164 -5.22 -6.35 13.06
C ALA A 164 -6.57 -5.81 13.54
N LYS A 165 -7.66 -6.19 12.88
CA LYS A 165 -9.02 -5.82 13.29
C LYS A 165 -9.38 -6.34 14.67
N ALA A 166 -9.12 -7.62 14.94
CA ALA A 166 -9.40 -8.25 16.23
C ALA A 166 -8.61 -7.62 17.39
N GLU A 167 -7.42 -7.10 17.10
CA GLU A 167 -6.56 -6.39 18.05
C GLU A 167 -6.89 -4.90 18.20
N GLY A 168 -7.89 -4.39 17.47
CA GLY A 168 -8.36 -3.01 17.58
C GLY A 168 -7.47 -2.01 16.85
N ILE A 169 -6.78 -2.42 15.80
CA ILE A 169 -6.06 -1.52 14.89
C ILE A 169 -7.07 -0.80 14.00
N ASP A 170 -6.86 0.49 13.75
CA ASP A 170 -7.72 1.34 12.92
C ASP A 170 -7.16 1.56 11.51
N ALA A 171 -5.83 1.61 11.41
CA ALA A 171 -5.13 1.79 10.14
C ALA A 171 -3.91 0.88 10.03
N VAL A 172 -3.73 0.26 8.86
CA VAL A 172 -2.61 -0.64 8.56
C VAL A 172 -1.74 -0.02 7.47
N GLY A 173 -0.46 0.14 7.76
CA GLY A 173 0.56 0.46 6.76
C GLY A 173 1.15 -0.81 6.17
N VAL A 174 1.22 -0.87 4.85
CA VAL A 174 1.70 -2.06 4.15
C VAL A 174 3.13 -1.84 3.69
N GLY A 175 4.06 -2.42 4.45
CA GLY A 175 5.50 -2.40 4.18
C GLY A 175 6.02 -3.73 3.65
N GLU A 176 7.25 -3.72 3.23
CA GLU A 176 7.93 -4.89 2.65
C GLU A 176 9.42 -4.93 3.02
N MET A 177 10.00 -6.11 2.91
CA MET A 177 11.46 -6.30 2.94
C MET A 177 11.82 -7.50 2.07
N GLY A 178 12.51 -7.24 0.94
CA GLY A 178 12.87 -8.32 0.03
C GLY A 178 13.91 -7.88 -1.01
N ILE A 179 15.13 -8.41 -0.90
CA ILE A 179 16.13 -8.11 -1.92
C ILE A 179 15.68 -8.67 -3.27
N GLY A 180 15.68 -7.82 -4.30
CA GLY A 180 15.21 -8.14 -5.65
C GLY A 180 13.75 -7.77 -5.96
N ASN A 181 12.94 -7.41 -4.96
CA ASN A 181 11.51 -7.19 -5.14
C ASN A 181 11.14 -5.96 -6.02
N THR A 182 12.03 -4.98 -6.18
CA THR A 182 11.82 -3.92 -7.19
C THR A 182 11.85 -4.45 -8.63
N THR A 183 12.47 -5.62 -8.86
CA THR A 183 12.48 -6.27 -10.17
C THR A 183 11.18 -7.02 -10.40
N THR A 184 10.75 -7.84 -9.44
CA THR A 184 9.45 -8.54 -9.53
C THR A 184 8.28 -7.56 -9.57
N SER A 185 8.33 -6.45 -8.81
CA SER A 185 7.32 -5.37 -8.90
C SER A 185 7.27 -4.74 -10.30
N ALA A 186 8.43 -4.48 -10.91
CA ALA A 186 8.46 -3.94 -12.28
C ALA A 186 7.88 -4.94 -13.29
N ALA A 187 8.15 -6.25 -13.14
CA ALA A 187 7.57 -7.29 -13.98
C ALA A 187 6.03 -7.37 -13.82
N VAL A 188 5.54 -7.36 -12.59
CA VAL A 188 4.10 -7.36 -12.29
C VAL A 188 3.42 -6.11 -12.86
N LEU A 189 3.99 -4.92 -12.64
CA LEU A 189 3.41 -3.67 -13.16
C LEU A 189 3.36 -3.67 -14.69
N ALA A 190 4.44 -4.07 -15.37
CA ALA A 190 4.46 -4.20 -16.81
C ALA A 190 3.41 -5.20 -17.32
N ALA A 191 3.28 -6.36 -16.66
CA ALA A 191 2.30 -7.37 -17.02
C ALA A 191 0.86 -6.86 -16.90
N LEU A 192 0.52 -6.17 -15.81
CA LEU A 192 -0.84 -5.69 -15.55
C LEU A 192 -1.24 -4.50 -16.44
N THR A 193 -0.28 -3.70 -16.90
CA THR A 193 -0.57 -2.43 -17.59
C THR A 193 -0.19 -2.44 -19.07
N GLY A 194 0.61 -3.40 -19.52
CA GLY A 194 1.19 -3.41 -20.86
C GLY A 194 2.30 -2.36 -21.05
N ALA A 195 2.74 -1.69 -19.99
CA ALA A 195 3.80 -0.69 -20.06
C ALA A 195 5.15 -1.31 -20.42
N SER A 196 5.99 -0.54 -21.07
CA SER A 196 7.35 -0.98 -21.42
C SER A 196 8.22 -1.14 -20.17
N VAL A 197 9.27 -1.96 -20.29
CA VAL A 197 10.26 -2.12 -19.23
C VAL A 197 10.92 -0.78 -18.86
N GLU A 198 11.05 0.14 -19.82
CA GLU A 198 11.60 1.48 -19.64
C GLU A 198 10.75 2.36 -18.69
N GLU A 199 9.43 2.18 -18.72
CA GLU A 199 8.49 2.97 -17.92
C GLU A 199 8.34 2.44 -16.49
N VAL A 200 8.66 1.17 -16.25
CA VAL A 200 8.43 0.53 -14.93
C VAL A 200 9.72 0.22 -14.16
N ALA A 201 10.86 0.06 -14.85
CA ALA A 201 12.11 -0.35 -14.23
C ALA A 201 12.87 0.85 -13.64
N GLY A 202 13.04 0.86 -12.32
CA GLY A 202 13.93 1.77 -11.61
C GLY A 202 15.23 1.11 -11.16
N ARG A 203 16.12 1.91 -10.54
CA ARG A 203 17.42 1.44 -10.04
C ARG A 203 17.37 0.74 -8.68
N GLY A 204 16.19 0.71 -8.05
CA GLY A 204 16.03 0.14 -6.71
C GLY A 204 16.99 0.77 -5.70
N GLY A 205 17.67 -0.05 -4.90
CA GLY A 205 18.61 0.38 -3.88
C GLY A 205 19.89 1.07 -4.39
N GLY A 206 20.10 1.18 -5.72
CA GLY A 206 21.27 1.90 -6.27
C GLY A 206 22.11 1.11 -7.28
N LEU A 207 21.47 0.41 -8.22
CA LEU A 207 22.15 -0.29 -9.30
C LEU A 207 23.04 0.64 -10.13
N THR A 208 24.25 0.16 -10.46
CA THR A 208 25.12 0.78 -11.48
C THR A 208 24.45 0.73 -12.86
N ASP A 209 24.97 1.48 -13.84
CA ASP A 209 24.43 1.45 -15.21
C ASP A 209 24.46 0.04 -15.82
N ARG A 210 25.53 -0.72 -15.56
CA ARG A 210 25.62 -2.13 -16.00
C ARG A 210 24.57 -3.01 -15.32
N GLY A 211 24.38 -2.90 -13.99
CA GLY A 211 23.37 -3.65 -13.27
C GLY A 211 21.94 -3.27 -13.70
N PHE A 212 21.72 -1.99 -14.00
CA PHE A 212 20.43 -1.53 -14.50
C PHE A 212 20.13 -2.03 -15.92
N ALA A 213 21.13 -2.08 -16.80
CA ALA A 213 20.98 -2.72 -18.11
C ALA A 213 20.66 -4.21 -17.99
N THR A 214 21.34 -4.93 -17.06
CA THR A 214 21.03 -6.32 -16.73
C THR A 214 19.57 -6.47 -16.26
N LYS A 215 19.13 -5.65 -15.31
CA LYS A 215 17.74 -5.69 -14.81
C LYS A 215 16.72 -5.53 -15.94
N LYS A 216 16.93 -4.61 -16.85
CA LYS A 216 16.02 -4.42 -18.01
C LYS A 216 16.03 -5.62 -18.95
N ARG A 217 17.17 -6.26 -19.19
CA ARG A 217 17.26 -7.49 -19.99
C ARG A 217 16.48 -8.63 -19.33
N VAL A 218 16.68 -8.83 -18.03
CA VAL A 218 16.00 -9.84 -17.22
C VAL A 218 14.49 -9.65 -17.23
N LEU A 219 14.02 -8.43 -17.06
CA LEU A 219 12.58 -8.11 -17.14
C LEU A 219 11.96 -8.47 -18.49
N ARG A 220 12.63 -8.11 -19.61
CA ARG A 220 12.15 -8.50 -20.94
C ARG A 220 12.12 -10.01 -21.13
N GLN A 221 13.15 -10.70 -20.64
CA GLN A 221 13.24 -12.17 -20.69
C GLN A 221 12.10 -12.81 -19.91
N ALA A 222 11.83 -12.37 -18.66
CA ALA A 222 10.78 -12.90 -17.83
C ALA A 222 9.38 -12.70 -18.45
N LEU A 223 9.08 -11.48 -18.94
CA LEU A 223 7.80 -11.19 -19.59
C LEU A 223 7.60 -12.00 -20.88
N ALA A 224 8.67 -12.18 -21.67
CA ALA A 224 8.64 -12.98 -22.90
C ALA A 224 8.58 -14.49 -22.63
N LEU A 225 9.08 -14.97 -21.48
CA LEU A 225 9.03 -16.38 -21.12
C LEU A 225 7.64 -16.78 -20.59
N HIS A 226 7.07 -15.97 -19.74
CA HIS A 226 5.86 -16.35 -18.99
C HIS A 226 4.55 -15.87 -19.62
N HIS A 227 4.58 -14.85 -20.49
CA HIS A 227 3.39 -14.26 -21.11
C HIS A 227 2.21 -14.10 -20.14
N PRO A 228 2.41 -13.42 -18.98
CA PRO A 228 1.38 -13.35 -17.95
C PRO A 228 0.12 -12.62 -18.46
N ASP A 229 -1.06 -13.19 -18.17
CA ASP A 229 -2.34 -12.61 -18.56
C ASP A 229 -2.67 -11.39 -17.68
N PRO A 230 -2.77 -10.16 -18.21
CA PRO A 230 -3.11 -8.96 -17.44
C PRO A 230 -4.48 -9.03 -16.77
N GLY A 231 -5.38 -9.87 -17.26
CA GLY A 231 -6.73 -10.09 -16.70
C GLY A 231 -6.74 -10.98 -15.46
N ASP A 232 -5.63 -11.65 -15.13
CA ASP A 232 -5.53 -12.55 -13.97
C ASP A 232 -4.36 -12.13 -13.03
N PRO A 233 -4.58 -11.21 -12.09
CA PRO A 233 -3.52 -10.78 -11.18
C PRO A 233 -2.90 -11.90 -10.34
N VAL A 234 -3.63 -12.98 -10.02
CA VAL A 234 -3.07 -14.12 -9.29
C VAL A 234 -2.09 -14.90 -10.16
N ALA A 235 -2.43 -15.12 -11.43
CA ALA A 235 -1.52 -15.76 -12.39
C ALA A 235 -0.29 -14.87 -12.66
N VAL A 236 -0.45 -13.54 -12.75
CA VAL A 236 0.66 -12.59 -12.88
C VAL A 236 1.60 -12.69 -11.67
N LEU A 237 1.07 -12.70 -10.44
CA LEU A 237 1.86 -12.84 -9.21
C LEU A 237 2.59 -14.18 -9.17
N ALA A 238 1.94 -15.27 -9.60
CA ALA A 238 2.57 -16.59 -9.64
C ALA A 238 3.70 -16.65 -10.66
N ALA A 239 3.52 -16.06 -11.84
CA ALA A 239 4.49 -16.11 -12.93
C ALA A 239 5.72 -15.22 -12.67
N VAL A 240 5.52 -13.94 -12.32
CA VAL A 240 6.59 -12.92 -12.29
C VAL A 240 6.62 -12.08 -11.02
N GLY A 241 5.83 -12.43 -10.00
CA GLY A 241 5.71 -11.67 -8.76
C GLY A 241 6.69 -12.08 -7.67
N GLY A 242 6.31 -11.79 -6.42
CA GLY A 242 7.00 -12.13 -5.19
C GLY A 242 6.02 -12.61 -4.12
N LEU A 243 6.51 -13.38 -3.15
CA LEU A 243 5.70 -13.82 -2.00
C LEU A 243 5.26 -12.63 -1.14
N ASP A 244 6.13 -11.62 -1.00
CA ASP A 244 5.85 -10.33 -0.38
C ASP A 244 4.72 -9.59 -1.13
N LEU A 245 4.82 -9.45 -2.46
CA LEU A 245 3.78 -8.84 -3.30
C LEU A 245 2.43 -9.54 -3.15
N ALA A 246 2.42 -10.87 -3.20
CA ALA A 246 1.18 -11.65 -3.05
C ALA A 246 0.57 -11.48 -1.65
N ALA A 247 1.39 -11.53 -0.59
CA ALA A 247 0.92 -11.33 0.77
C ALA A 247 0.44 -9.88 1.02
N MET A 248 1.13 -8.87 0.48
CA MET A 248 0.67 -7.47 0.52
C MET A 248 -0.65 -7.28 -0.23
N THR A 249 -0.82 -7.91 -1.40
CA THR A 249 -2.08 -7.90 -2.15
C THR A 249 -3.23 -8.44 -1.29
N GLY A 250 -2.99 -9.58 -0.60
CA GLY A 250 -3.93 -10.13 0.36
C GLY A 250 -4.22 -9.20 1.53
N LEU A 251 -3.20 -8.52 2.06
CA LEU A 251 -3.38 -7.58 3.17
C LEU A 251 -4.24 -6.38 2.77
N PHE A 252 -4.11 -5.84 1.55
CA PHE A 252 -4.98 -4.78 1.05
C PHE A 252 -6.44 -5.25 0.87
N LEU A 253 -6.64 -6.45 0.32
CA LEU A 253 -7.98 -7.07 0.25
C LEU A 253 -8.58 -7.24 1.64
N GLY A 254 -7.79 -7.75 2.59
CA GLY A 254 -8.18 -7.95 3.97
C GLY A 254 -8.54 -6.64 4.68
N CYS A 255 -7.75 -5.59 4.52
CA CYS A 255 -8.07 -4.27 5.08
C CYS A 255 -9.41 -3.75 4.58
N ALA A 256 -9.71 -3.91 3.29
CA ALA A 256 -11.00 -3.52 2.73
C ALA A 256 -12.17 -4.34 3.31
N HIS A 257 -11.98 -5.65 3.47
CA HIS A 257 -12.99 -6.53 4.08
C HIS A 257 -13.29 -6.15 5.54
N GLU A 258 -12.23 -5.88 6.32
CA GLU A 258 -12.34 -5.59 7.75
C GLU A 258 -12.69 -4.12 8.08
N GLY A 259 -12.79 -3.26 7.06
CA GLY A 259 -13.06 -1.82 7.25
C GLY A 259 -11.91 -1.09 7.94
N LEU A 260 -10.67 -1.42 7.56
CA LEU A 260 -9.44 -0.78 8.00
C LEU A 260 -8.93 0.21 6.94
N ALA A 261 -8.44 1.37 7.36
CA ALA A 261 -7.73 2.26 6.45
C ALA A 261 -6.36 1.65 6.09
N ALA A 262 -6.05 1.57 4.80
CA ALA A 262 -4.80 0.98 4.32
C ALA A 262 -3.85 2.04 3.77
N ALA A 263 -2.71 2.22 4.42
CA ALA A 263 -1.65 3.12 3.98
C ALA A 263 -0.72 2.40 3.01
N VAL A 264 -0.64 2.93 1.79
CA VAL A 264 0.25 2.45 0.73
C VAL A 264 1.56 3.20 0.82
N ASP A 265 2.67 2.49 0.93
CA ASP A 265 4.00 3.07 1.05
C ASP A 265 4.56 3.55 -0.30
N GLY A 266 5.58 2.87 -0.79
CA GLY A 266 6.32 3.21 -2.01
C GLY A 266 5.98 2.31 -3.19
N TYR A 267 6.98 2.11 -4.07
CA TYR A 267 6.79 1.44 -5.36
C TYR A 267 6.29 0.00 -5.26
N ILE A 268 6.86 -0.81 -4.38
CA ILE A 268 6.48 -2.22 -4.24
C ILE A 268 5.04 -2.30 -3.67
N SER A 269 4.77 -1.52 -2.63
CA SER A 269 3.47 -1.47 -1.97
C SER A 269 2.35 -1.03 -2.93
N ILE A 270 2.58 -0.01 -3.78
CA ILE A 270 1.55 0.45 -4.72
C ILE A 270 1.27 -0.57 -5.83
N VAL A 271 2.27 -1.37 -6.24
CA VAL A 271 2.06 -2.46 -7.20
C VAL A 271 1.19 -3.56 -6.60
N ALA A 272 1.41 -3.93 -5.33
CA ALA A 272 0.55 -4.85 -4.62
C ALA A 272 -0.88 -4.31 -4.43
N ALA A 273 -1.01 -3.01 -4.14
CA ALA A 273 -2.31 -2.33 -4.07
C ALA A 273 -3.04 -2.36 -5.44
N LEU A 274 -2.31 -2.16 -6.54
CA LEU A 274 -2.88 -2.28 -7.89
C LEU A 274 -3.37 -3.71 -8.17
N CYS A 275 -2.62 -4.75 -7.79
CA CYS A 275 -3.09 -6.13 -7.87
C CYS A 275 -4.40 -6.32 -7.10
N ALA A 276 -4.50 -5.80 -5.89
CA ALA A 276 -5.70 -5.90 -5.06
C ALA A 276 -6.91 -5.18 -5.69
N VAL A 277 -6.71 -4.00 -6.26
CA VAL A 277 -7.77 -3.24 -6.97
C VAL A 277 -8.19 -3.94 -8.27
N ARG A 278 -7.26 -4.56 -9.00
CA ARG A 278 -7.58 -5.36 -10.19
C ARG A 278 -8.38 -6.61 -9.84
N LEU A 279 -8.16 -7.22 -8.67
CA LEU A 279 -8.98 -8.32 -8.14
C LEU A 279 -10.35 -7.82 -7.63
N CYS A 280 -10.38 -6.69 -6.94
CA CYS A 280 -11.58 -6.10 -6.35
C CYS A 280 -11.54 -4.57 -6.41
N PRO A 281 -12.23 -3.92 -7.36
CA PRO A 281 -12.21 -2.44 -7.48
C PRO A 281 -12.63 -1.69 -6.21
N ARG A 282 -13.45 -2.29 -5.34
CA ARG A 282 -13.89 -1.70 -4.07
C ARG A 282 -12.75 -1.47 -3.08
N VAL A 283 -11.61 -2.15 -3.23
CA VAL A 283 -10.42 -1.94 -2.39
C VAL A 283 -9.91 -0.52 -2.50
N GLN A 284 -10.06 0.14 -3.66
CA GLN A 284 -9.64 1.52 -3.89
C GLN A 284 -10.20 2.51 -2.84
N ASP A 285 -11.42 2.29 -2.37
CA ASP A 285 -12.06 3.14 -1.36
C ASP A 285 -11.27 3.19 -0.03
N TYR A 286 -10.51 2.14 0.26
CA TYR A 286 -9.78 1.93 1.52
C TYR A 286 -8.32 2.37 1.48
N LEU A 287 -7.77 2.70 0.28
CA LEU A 287 -6.35 2.99 0.09
C LEU A 287 -6.04 4.48 0.28
N PHE A 288 -4.95 4.78 0.96
CA PHE A 288 -4.35 6.11 1.06
C PHE A 288 -2.88 6.04 0.68
N LEU A 289 -2.47 6.80 -0.35
CA LEU A 289 -1.08 6.84 -0.77
C LEU A 289 -0.27 7.77 0.14
N SER A 290 0.85 7.29 0.68
CA SER A 290 1.67 8.08 1.61
C SER A 290 2.51 9.13 0.88
N HIS A 291 3.52 8.71 0.14
CA HIS A 291 4.46 9.60 -0.53
C HIS A 291 4.62 9.25 -2.01
N ALA A 292 4.93 10.26 -2.83
CA ALA A 292 5.38 10.03 -4.19
C ALA A 292 6.78 9.41 -4.15
N SER A 293 6.86 8.09 -4.38
CA SER A 293 8.14 7.41 -4.46
C SER A 293 8.96 7.90 -5.65
N TYR A 294 10.28 7.96 -5.47
CA TYR A 294 11.20 8.36 -6.54
C TYR A 294 11.35 7.29 -7.65
N GLU A 295 10.88 6.05 -7.43
CA GLU A 295 10.92 4.98 -8.43
C GLU A 295 9.98 5.31 -9.62
N ILE A 296 10.49 5.12 -10.85
CA ILE A 296 9.83 5.59 -12.09
C ILE A 296 8.43 5.01 -12.28
N GLY A 297 8.24 3.72 -12.01
CA GLY A 297 6.94 3.03 -12.17
C GLY A 297 5.87 3.45 -11.16
N TYR A 298 6.23 4.14 -10.07
CA TYR A 298 5.26 4.58 -9.06
C TYR A 298 4.16 5.47 -9.64
N ARG A 299 4.55 6.46 -10.48
CA ARG A 299 3.58 7.39 -11.08
C ARG A 299 2.59 6.70 -12.02
N LEU A 300 3.05 5.66 -12.72
CA LEU A 300 2.16 4.85 -13.55
C LEU A 300 1.14 4.12 -12.67
N ALA A 301 1.60 3.43 -11.62
CA ALA A 301 0.72 2.69 -10.72
C ALA A 301 -0.28 3.64 -10.00
N ALA A 302 0.14 4.83 -9.59
CA ALA A 302 -0.75 5.84 -8.98
C ALA A 302 -1.85 6.30 -9.95
N ARG A 303 -1.51 6.53 -11.23
CA ARG A 303 -2.48 6.86 -12.29
C ARG A 303 -3.46 5.72 -12.54
N GLU A 304 -2.99 4.48 -12.61
CA GLU A 304 -3.84 3.29 -12.75
C GLU A 304 -4.81 3.12 -11.59
N LEU A 305 -4.39 3.50 -10.38
CA LEU A 305 -5.25 3.53 -9.20
C LEU A 305 -6.18 4.76 -9.15
N GLY A 306 -5.89 5.83 -9.90
CA GLY A 306 -6.63 7.09 -9.79
C GLY A 306 -6.49 7.75 -8.41
N LEU A 307 -5.34 7.57 -7.75
CA LEU A 307 -5.05 8.10 -6.42
C LEU A 307 -3.79 8.97 -6.43
N GLU A 308 -3.78 10.01 -5.60
CA GLU A 308 -2.66 10.93 -5.46
C GLU A 308 -1.96 10.75 -4.10
N PRO A 309 -0.62 10.78 -4.06
CA PRO A 309 0.14 10.75 -2.81
C PRO A 309 0.07 12.09 -2.10
N CYS A 310 0.03 12.06 -0.75
CA CYS A 310 -0.07 13.29 0.05
C CYS A 310 1.29 13.93 0.39
N LEU A 311 2.41 13.23 0.21
CA LEU A 311 3.75 13.71 0.57
C LEU A 311 4.71 13.70 -0.63
N LEU A 312 5.47 14.80 -0.78
CA LEU A 312 6.49 14.98 -1.80
C LEU A 312 7.87 15.13 -1.15
N LEU A 313 8.42 14.04 -0.57
CA LEU A 313 9.66 14.04 0.20
C LEU A 313 10.86 13.43 -0.53
N GLY A 314 10.68 13.00 -1.79
CA GLY A 314 11.75 12.33 -2.57
C GLY A 314 12.17 10.98 -1.98
N MET A 315 11.33 10.35 -1.15
CA MET A 315 11.64 9.08 -0.48
C MET A 315 11.70 7.91 -1.48
N ARG A 316 12.60 6.95 -1.19
CA ARG A 316 12.78 5.72 -1.99
C ARG A 316 13.34 4.57 -1.14
N LEU A 317 13.09 4.57 0.18
CA LEU A 317 13.61 3.55 1.09
C LEU A 317 12.83 2.24 0.98
N GLY A 318 11.49 2.31 0.89
CA GLY A 318 10.61 1.15 1.11
C GLY A 318 10.35 0.93 2.60
N GLU A 319 10.29 -0.32 3.03
CA GLU A 319 10.07 -0.77 4.42
C GLU A 319 8.68 -0.42 4.98
N GLY A 320 7.85 0.35 4.29
CA GLY A 320 6.65 0.98 4.84
C GLY A 320 6.92 2.36 5.44
N SER A 321 8.05 3.01 5.06
CA SER A 321 8.55 4.22 5.73
C SER A 321 7.67 5.46 5.60
N GLY A 322 6.82 5.53 4.59
CA GLY A 322 5.83 6.60 4.43
C GLY A 322 4.59 6.42 5.31
N CYS A 323 4.31 5.20 5.78
CA CYS A 323 3.08 4.90 6.52
C CYS A 323 2.96 5.64 7.86
N PRO A 324 3.99 5.69 8.74
CA PRO A 324 3.90 6.43 10.00
C PRO A 324 3.63 7.92 9.80
N LEU A 325 4.15 8.52 8.72
CA LEU A 325 3.89 9.92 8.39
C LEU A 325 2.44 10.11 7.92
N LEU A 326 1.94 9.23 7.05
CA LEU A 326 0.55 9.26 6.59
C LEU A 326 -0.43 9.07 7.75
N PHE A 327 -0.15 8.20 8.71
CA PHE A 327 -1.03 8.03 9.87
C PHE A 327 -1.27 9.34 10.61
N ARG A 328 -0.25 10.19 10.77
CA ARG A 328 -0.40 11.52 11.41
C ARG A 328 -1.31 12.44 10.60
N ILE A 329 -1.25 12.35 9.27
CA ILE A 329 -2.13 13.12 8.39
C ILE A 329 -3.57 12.63 8.50
N LEU A 330 -3.82 11.31 8.51
CA LEU A 330 -5.15 10.74 8.69
C LEU A 330 -5.75 11.10 10.06
N GLN A 331 -4.94 11.04 11.12
CA GLN A 331 -5.33 11.49 12.46
C GLN A 331 -5.66 12.96 12.50
N GLY A 332 -4.84 13.80 11.83
CA GLY A 332 -5.10 15.25 11.70
C GLY A 332 -6.41 15.54 10.96
N ALA A 333 -6.70 14.80 9.89
CA ALA A 333 -7.95 14.93 9.14
C ALA A 333 -9.18 14.59 10.02
N CYS A 334 -9.10 13.54 10.82
CA CYS A 334 -10.15 13.19 11.79
C CYS A 334 -10.29 14.25 12.88
N ALA A 335 -9.17 14.74 13.42
CA ALA A 335 -9.17 15.74 14.50
C ALA A 335 -9.83 17.05 14.06
N VAL A 336 -9.58 17.49 12.82
CA VAL A 336 -10.25 18.70 12.29
C VAL A 336 -11.75 18.48 12.12
N LEU A 337 -12.15 17.34 11.53
CA LEU A 337 -13.57 17.02 11.31
C LEU A 337 -14.35 16.95 12.64
N ASP A 338 -13.72 16.41 13.69
CA ASP A 338 -14.36 16.25 15.00
C ASP A 338 -14.30 17.52 15.84
N GLY A 339 -13.14 18.17 15.95
CA GLY A 339 -12.85 19.20 16.94
C GLY A 339 -13.02 20.65 16.47
N MET A 340 -13.05 20.90 15.15
CA MET A 340 -13.23 22.26 14.65
C MET A 340 -14.68 22.74 14.86
N ALA A 341 -14.83 23.97 15.35
CA ALA A 341 -16.14 24.59 15.55
C ALA A 341 -16.87 24.84 14.22
N THR A 342 -18.19 24.72 14.23
CA THR A 342 -19.05 25.23 13.15
C THR A 342 -19.17 26.76 13.22
N PHE A 343 -19.68 27.41 12.19
CA PHE A 343 -19.92 28.85 12.17
C PHE A 343 -20.76 29.32 13.35
N PRO A 344 -21.90 28.67 13.67
CA PRO A 344 -22.69 29.03 14.85
C PRO A 344 -21.94 28.83 16.18
N GLU A 345 -21.23 27.69 16.33
CA GLU A 345 -20.46 27.41 17.55
C GLU A 345 -19.32 28.43 17.80
N ALA A 346 -18.72 28.92 16.71
CA ALA A 346 -17.66 29.94 16.76
C ALA A 346 -18.19 31.37 16.86
N ALA A 347 -19.52 31.55 16.81
CA ALA A 347 -20.16 32.88 16.73
C ALA A 347 -19.65 33.76 15.57
N ILE A 348 -19.35 33.11 14.43
CA ILE A 348 -18.89 33.74 13.19
C ILE A 348 -20.06 33.82 12.23
N ALA A 349 -20.36 35.02 11.72
CA ALA A 349 -21.34 35.21 10.65
C ALA A 349 -20.83 34.62 9.33
N ASP A 350 -21.68 33.88 8.59
CA ASP A 350 -21.30 33.16 7.40
C ASP A 350 -22.02 33.64 6.12
N GLU A 351 -22.72 34.78 6.18
CA GLU A 351 -23.45 35.36 5.07
C GLU A 351 -22.57 35.63 3.84
N TYR A 352 -21.28 35.90 4.05
CA TYR A 352 -20.33 36.10 2.98
C TYR A 352 -20.07 34.84 2.14
N LEU A 353 -20.47 33.67 2.63
CA LEU A 353 -20.40 32.40 1.88
C LEU A 353 -21.67 32.16 1.04
N THR A 354 -22.70 32.98 1.17
CA THR A 354 -23.98 32.82 0.46
C THR A 354 -23.81 32.73 -1.06
N PRO A 355 -23.01 33.59 -1.72
CA PRO A 355 -22.79 33.47 -3.16
C PRO A 355 -22.22 32.11 -3.59
N ILE A 356 -21.20 31.63 -2.86
CA ILE A 356 -20.56 30.33 -3.12
C ILE A 356 -21.55 29.18 -2.93
N ARG A 357 -22.36 29.22 -1.86
CA ARG A 357 -23.41 28.23 -1.57
C ARG A 357 -24.55 28.25 -2.60
N GLN A 358 -24.79 29.38 -3.25
CA GLN A 358 -25.78 29.53 -4.32
C GLN A 358 -25.25 29.19 -5.71
N GLY A 359 -24.02 28.75 -5.81
CA GLY A 359 -23.43 28.22 -7.04
C GLY A 359 -22.58 29.21 -7.84
N ASP A 360 -22.23 30.38 -7.24
CA ASP A 360 -21.21 31.23 -7.86
C ASP A 360 -19.87 30.48 -7.95
N ALA A 361 -19.18 30.67 -9.06
CA ALA A 361 -17.93 30.00 -9.33
C ALA A 361 -16.87 30.36 -8.26
N PHE A 362 -16.36 29.34 -7.57
CA PHE A 362 -15.21 29.43 -6.70
C PHE A 362 -14.12 28.53 -7.28
N THR A 363 -13.18 29.14 -8.01
CA THR A 363 -12.09 28.41 -8.63
C THR A 363 -10.83 28.60 -7.78
N VAL A 364 -10.27 27.48 -7.31
CA VAL A 364 -8.92 27.45 -6.74
C VAL A 364 -7.99 26.99 -7.83
N ASP A 365 -7.13 27.89 -8.30
CA ASP A 365 -6.11 27.54 -9.30
C ASP A 365 -5.17 26.49 -8.68
N LYS A 366 -5.14 25.33 -9.28
CA LYS A 366 -4.12 24.32 -8.98
C LYS A 366 -2.86 24.71 -9.73
N SER A 367 -2.03 25.56 -9.08
CA SER A 367 -0.69 25.90 -9.58
C SER A 367 0.29 24.72 -9.51
#